data_a81a19cb3fc80357a535a16b3cda92ba
#
_entry.id   a81a19cb3fc80357a535a16b3cda92ba
#
_cell.length_a   1.000
_cell.length_b   1.000
_cell.length_c   1.000
_cell.angle_alpha   90.00
_cell.angle_beta   90.00
_cell.angle_gamma   90.00
#
_symmetry.space_group_name_H-M   'P 1'
#
loop_
_entity.id
_entity.type
_entity.pdbx_description
1 polymer ?
#
loop_
_entity_poly.entity_id
_entity_poly.type
_entity_poly.pdbx_seq_one_letter_code
_entity_poly.pdbx_strand_id
1 'polypeptide(L)'
;MEEKRFETVSEFAWSPKTKLGVLVSEGKITNIDEIFATGKPIKEVGIVDKLIPNIEDKVLEIASVQRMTKNNRRQKFRVTVVVGDRAGHVGVGVGKDVEVRPAIDTAIRNAKKNIVSIKLGCGSWECNCGTPHTLPLTIRAKVGSSEVILKPAPRGVGIVAAKTMKTVIELAGVKDVWTYSRGRTRDKYNVAVATQKALKKISEIRNSYVVKVLQ
;
A
#
# COMPACT_ATOMS: atom_id res chain seq x y z
N MET A 1 -0.11 40.40 -13.16
CA MET A 1 -0.15 39.51 -11.99
C MET A 1 0.65 38.29 -12.35
N GLU A 2 1.86 38.18 -11.86
CA GLU A 2 2.81 37.11 -12.17
C GLU A 2 2.44 35.89 -11.33
N GLU A 3 2.09 34.80 -12.02
CA GLU A 3 1.95 33.46 -11.41
C GLU A 3 3.34 33.03 -10.92
N LYS A 4 3.55 33.05 -9.61
CA LYS A 4 4.69 32.36 -8.98
C LYS A 4 4.56 30.86 -9.20
N ARG A 5 5.25 30.34 -10.22
CA ARG A 5 5.57 28.91 -10.32
C ARG A 5 6.27 28.51 -9.04
N PHE A 6 5.64 27.64 -8.29
CA PHE A 6 6.33 26.89 -7.23
C PHE A 6 7.40 26.03 -7.91
N GLU A 7 8.65 26.44 -7.78
CA GLU A 7 9.79 25.64 -8.20
C GLU A 7 9.76 24.31 -7.46
N THR A 8 9.77 23.26 -8.26
CA THR A 8 9.85 21.87 -7.83
C THR A 8 11.05 21.69 -6.91
N VAL A 9 10.77 21.15 -5.73
CA VAL A 9 11.74 20.76 -4.70
C VAL A 9 12.91 20.04 -5.37
N SER A 10 14.11 20.60 -5.17
CA SER A 10 15.40 20.09 -5.64
C SER A 10 15.47 18.56 -5.54
N GLU A 11 15.77 17.92 -6.68
CA GLU A 11 16.15 16.52 -6.76
C GLU A 11 17.27 16.25 -5.75
N PHE A 12 16.92 15.69 -4.60
CA PHE A 12 17.90 15.13 -3.69
C PHE A 12 18.59 14.01 -4.46
N ALA A 13 19.83 14.23 -4.88
CA ALA A 13 20.62 13.25 -5.59
C ALA A 13 20.76 11.99 -4.72
N TRP A 14 19.82 11.05 -4.95
CA TRP A 14 19.83 9.76 -4.26
C TRP A 14 21.06 8.97 -4.68
N SER A 15 21.94 8.64 -3.73
CA SER A 15 23.08 7.76 -3.93
C SER A 15 22.71 6.32 -3.56
N PRO A 16 22.65 5.39 -4.54
CA PRO A 16 22.26 4.00 -4.27
C PRO A 16 23.33 3.27 -3.47
N LYS A 17 22.91 2.55 -2.42
CA LYS A 17 23.78 1.73 -1.58
C LYS A 17 23.59 0.23 -1.81
N THR A 18 22.44 -0.17 -2.33
CA THR A 18 22.11 -1.58 -2.59
C THR A 18 22.34 -1.95 -4.05
N LYS A 19 22.59 -3.24 -4.32
CA LYS A 19 22.71 -3.76 -5.70
C LYS A 19 21.49 -3.42 -6.56
N LEU A 20 20.27 -3.49 -5.99
CA LEU A 20 19.04 -3.08 -6.69
C LEU A 20 19.03 -1.58 -6.96
N GLY A 21 19.44 -0.76 -6.01
CA GLY A 21 19.52 0.68 -6.19
C GLY A 21 20.46 1.08 -7.33
N VAL A 22 21.62 0.43 -7.45
CA VAL A 22 22.56 0.67 -8.56
C VAL A 22 21.93 0.31 -9.91
N LEU A 23 21.27 -0.85 -10.03
CA LEU A 23 20.59 -1.27 -11.28
C LEU A 23 19.48 -0.28 -11.69
N VAL A 24 18.73 0.26 -10.72
CA VAL A 24 17.70 1.28 -10.98
C VAL A 24 18.32 2.64 -11.32
N SER A 25 19.44 3.01 -10.70
CA SER A 25 20.14 4.26 -11.04
C SER A 25 20.73 4.23 -12.44
N GLU A 26 21.25 3.07 -12.88
CA GLU A 26 21.78 2.82 -14.22
C GLU A 26 20.68 2.69 -15.31
N GLY A 27 19.39 2.67 -14.91
CA GLY A 27 18.28 2.53 -15.84
C GLY A 27 18.05 1.11 -16.40
N LYS A 28 18.70 0.09 -15.83
CA LYS A 28 18.52 -1.33 -16.24
C LYS A 28 17.15 -1.88 -15.85
N ILE A 29 16.56 -1.33 -14.78
CA ILE A 29 15.23 -1.66 -14.29
C ILE A 29 14.37 -0.40 -14.39
N THR A 30 13.35 -0.44 -15.22
CA THR A 30 12.42 0.68 -15.45
C THR A 30 11.08 0.47 -14.78
N ASN A 31 10.68 -0.79 -14.58
CA ASN A 31 9.39 -1.14 -13.97
C ASN A 31 9.57 -1.74 -12.58
N ILE A 32 8.70 -1.33 -11.64
CA ILE A 32 8.74 -1.86 -10.28
C ILE A 32 8.33 -3.33 -10.21
N ASP A 33 7.47 -3.79 -11.14
CA ASP A 33 7.03 -5.18 -11.21
C ASP A 33 8.18 -6.17 -11.50
N GLU A 34 9.23 -5.74 -12.19
CA GLU A 34 10.45 -6.53 -12.39
C GLU A 34 11.15 -6.81 -11.05
N ILE A 35 11.14 -5.83 -10.12
CA ILE A 35 11.70 -6.02 -8.78
C ILE A 35 10.86 -7.04 -8.00
N PHE A 36 9.54 -6.95 -8.08
CA PHE A 36 8.65 -7.93 -7.42
C PHE A 36 8.80 -9.33 -8.00
N ALA A 37 9.03 -9.46 -9.32
CA ALA A 37 9.29 -10.75 -9.96
C ALA A 37 10.59 -11.41 -9.46
N THR A 38 11.62 -10.61 -9.12
CA THR A 38 12.87 -11.15 -8.53
C THR A 38 12.72 -11.54 -7.06
N GLY A 39 11.63 -11.18 -6.39
CA GLY A 39 11.35 -11.50 -4.98
C GLY A 39 12.25 -10.81 -3.96
N LYS A 40 13.07 -9.84 -4.37
CA LYS A 40 13.99 -9.13 -3.48
C LYS A 40 13.28 -8.00 -2.73
N PRO A 41 13.50 -7.83 -1.41
CA PRO A 41 12.90 -6.75 -0.65
C PRO A 41 13.50 -5.39 -1.00
N ILE A 42 12.63 -4.38 -1.13
CA ILE A 42 13.03 -2.99 -1.34
C ILE A 42 13.54 -2.41 0.00
N LYS A 43 14.81 -2.06 0.07
CA LYS A 43 15.43 -1.48 1.29
C LYS A 43 15.59 0.04 1.21
N GLU A 44 15.65 0.60 0.02
CA GLU A 44 15.86 2.03 -0.23
C GLU A 44 14.58 2.69 -0.74
N VAL A 45 14.24 3.85 -0.21
CA VAL A 45 13.04 4.61 -0.59
C VAL A 45 13.23 5.23 -1.98
N GLY A 46 14.43 5.70 -2.31
CA GLY A 46 14.74 6.31 -3.59
C GLY A 46 14.46 5.43 -4.82
N ILE A 47 14.47 4.09 -4.66
CA ILE A 47 14.06 3.16 -5.72
C ILE A 47 12.60 3.40 -6.10
N VAL A 48 11.73 3.53 -5.08
CA VAL A 48 10.29 3.71 -5.28
C VAL A 48 10.00 5.10 -5.83
N ASP A 49 10.66 6.14 -5.30
CA ASP A 49 10.49 7.53 -5.75
C ASP A 49 10.90 7.72 -7.22
N LYS A 50 11.90 6.96 -7.71
CA LYS A 50 12.34 6.99 -9.10
C LYS A 50 11.41 6.22 -10.03
N LEU A 51 10.91 5.04 -9.60
CA LEU A 51 10.08 4.16 -10.42
C LEU A 51 8.61 4.55 -10.44
N ILE A 52 8.10 5.12 -9.33
CA ILE A 52 6.70 5.54 -9.20
C ILE A 52 6.67 7.00 -8.73
N PRO A 53 6.73 7.98 -9.64
CA PRO A 53 6.73 9.40 -9.26
C PRO A 53 5.38 9.86 -8.69
N ASN A 54 4.26 9.25 -9.11
CA ASN A 54 2.91 9.66 -8.74
C ASN A 54 2.37 8.88 -7.54
N ILE A 55 3.10 8.88 -6.42
CA ILE A 55 2.66 8.22 -5.20
C ILE A 55 1.85 9.18 -4.35
N GLU A 56 0.62 8.79 -4.02
CA GLU A 56 -0.22 9.46 -3.01
C GLU A 56 -0.01 8.81 -1.65
N ASP A 57 -0.03 9.62 -0.59
CA ASP A 57 -0.03 9.15 0.79
C ASP A 57 -1.28 9.61 1.53
N LYS A 58 -1.81 8.76 2.39
CA LYS A 58 -2.94 9.07 3.27
C LYS A 58 -2.66 8.58 4.69
N VAL A 59 -2.79 9.48 5.65
CA VAL A 59 -2.68 9.15 7.08
C VAL A 59 -3.98 8.49 7.54
N LEU A 60 -3.87 7.27 8.10
CA LEU A 60 -5.02 6.54 8.66
C LEU A 60 -5.29 6.90 10.12
N GLU A 61 -4.23 7.00 10.91
CA GLU A 61 -4.35 7.23 12.34
C GLU A 61 -3.08 7.87 12.91
N ILE A 62 -3.29 8.82 13.83
CA ILE A 62 -2.27 9.39 14.68
C ILE A 62 -2.68 9.05 16.13
N ALA A 63 -1.85 8.28 16.82
CA ALA A 63 -2.11 7.87 18.21
C ALA A 63 -0.94 8.28 19.10
N SER A 64 -1.25 8.89 20.24
CA SER A 64 -0.26 9.13 21.28
C SER A 64 -0.01 7.83 22.07
N VAL A 65 1.26 7.45 22.21
CA VAL A 65 1.68 6.28 22.99
C VAL A 65 2.63 6.72 24.09
N GLN A 66 2.44 6.19 25.27
CA GLN A 66 3.24 6.56 26.45
C GLN A 66 3.98 5.33 26.97
N ARG A 67 5.20 5.52 27.44
CA ARG A 67 5.98 4.54 28.18
C ARG A 67 6.38 5.13 29.51
N MET A 68 6.12 4.41 30.58
CA MET A 68 6.60 4.76 31.92
C MET A 68 8.10 4.50 32.02
N THR A 69 8.83 5.47 32.53
CA THR A 69 10.23 5.35 32.93
C THR A 69 10.31 5.55 34.45
N LYS A 70 11.49 5.24 35.05
CA LYS A 70 11.67 5.40 36.50
C LYS A 70 11.40 6.81 37.02
N ASN A 71 11.56 7.85 36.18
CA ASN A 71 11.44 9.25 36.60
C ASN A 71 10.17 9.92 36.05
N ASN A 72 9.67 9.51 34.87
CA ASN A 72 8.54 10.21 34.23
C ASN A 72 7.89 9.35 33.12
N ARG A 73 6.79 9.86 32.55
CA ARG A 73 6.14 9.30 31.34
C ARG A 73 6.80 9.85 30.10
N ARG A 74 7.29 8.98 29.21
CA ARG A 74 7.81 9.37 27.92
C ARG A 74 6.74 9.19 26.87
N GLN A 75 6.28 10.29 26.27
CA GLN A 75 5.28 10.30 25.23
C GLN A 75 5.92 10.25 23.85
N LYS A 76 5.29 9.52 22.91
CA LYS A 76 5.61 9.48 21.50
C LYS A 76 4.33 9.42 20.67
N PHE A 77 4.40 9.82 19.43
CA PHE A 77 3.31 9.68 18.47
C PHE A 77 3.57 8.49 17.55
N ARG A 78 2.56 7.63 17.41
CA ARG A 78 2.54 6.54 16.45
C ARG A 78 1.61 6.94 15.31
N VAL A 79 2.15 6.99 14.10
CA VAL A 79 1.41 7.33 12.89
C VAL A 79 1.35 6.11 11.98
N THR A 80 0.18 5.81 11.46
CA THR A 80 -0.04 4.78 10.44
C THR A 80 -0.39 5.46 9.12
N VAL A 81 0.39 5.19 8.09
CA VAL A 81 0.24 5.77 6.75
C VAL A 81 0.06 4.67 5.73
N VAL A 82 -0.75 4.95 4.72
CA VAL A 82 -0.86 4.15 3.50
C VAL A 82 -0.35 4.97 2.33
N VAL A 83 0.38 4.32 1.46
CA VAL A 83 0.96 4.91 0.25
C VAL A 83 0.50 4.08 -0.94
N GLY A 84 0.14 4.71 -2.06
CA GLY A 84 -0.25 3.98 -3.28
C GLY A 84 -0.29 4.89 -4.51
N ASP A 85 -0.35 4.28 -5.67
CA ASP A 85 -0.33 4.95 -6.98
C ASP A 85 -1.67 4.84 -7.73
N ARG A 86 -2.67 4.17 -7.16
CA ARG A 86 -3.96 3.80 -7.79
C ARG A 86 -3.81 2.94 -9.06
N ALA A 87 -2.63 2.43 -9.32
CA ALA A 87 -2.30 1.62 -10.51
C ALA A 87 -1.93 0.17 -10.17
N GLY A 88 -2.19 -0.27 -8.94
CA GLY A 88 -1.91 -1.64 -8.50
C GLY A 88 -0.79 -1.74 -7.48
N HIS A 89 -0.30 -0.64 -6.92
CA HIS A 89 0.72 -0.68 -5.89
C HIS A 89 0.23 -0.02 -4.61
N VAL A 90 0.39 -0.71 -3.48
CA VAL A 90 0.01 -0.17 -2.17
C VAL A 90 0.99 -0.61 -1.09
N GLY A 91 1.30 0.31 -0.18
CA GLY A 91 2.18 0.06 0.96
C GLY A 91 1.58 0.59 2.25
N VAL A 92 1.74 -0.13 3.34
CA VAL A 92 1.36 0.31 4.68
C VAL A 92 2.60 0.43 5.54
N GLY A 93 2.74 1.57 6.23
CA GLY A 93 3.86 1.84 7.10
C GLY A 93 3.44 2.46 8.42
N VAL A 94 4.30 2.27 9.42
CA VAL A 94 4.16 2.89 10.75
C VAL A 94 5.45 3.62 11.08
N GLY A 95 5.28 4.84 11.58
CA GLY A 95 6.34 5.65 12.17
C GLY A 95 6.05 5.95 13.63
N LYS A 96 7.08 6.11 14.42
CA LYS A 96 7.02 6.54 15.83
C LYS A 96 8.10 7.55 16.10
N ASP A 97 7.69 8.74 16.54
CA ASP A 97 8.62 9.78 16.95
C ASP A 97 8.05 10.62 18.11
N VAL A 98 8.83 11.54 18.62
CA VAL A 98 8.42 12.47 19.68
C VAL A 98 7.43 13.49 19.11
N GLU A 99 7.64 13.93 17.88
CA GLU A 99 6.78 14.88 17.17
C GLU A 99 5.97 14.18 16.07
N VAL A 100 4.85 14.80 15.68
CA VAL A 100 3.93 14.23 14.69
C VAL A 100 4.52 14.24 13.27
N ARG A 101 5.17 15.36 12.86
CA ARG A 101 5.74 15.51 11.51
C ARG A 101 6.83 14.48 11.21
N PRO A 102 7.90 14.35 12.02
CA PRO A 102 8.92 13.32 11.81
C PRO A 102 8.36 11.89 11.87
N ALA A 103 7.30 11.67 12.69
CA ALA A 103 6.62 10.39 12.75
C ALA A 103 5.89 10.05 11.43
N ILE A 104 5.28 11.06 10.76
CA ILE A 104 4.65 10.90 9.44
C ILE A 104 5.73 10.56 8.39
N ASP A 105 6.82 11.33 8.32
CA ASP A 105 7.92 11.09 7.37
C ASP A 105 8.52 9.69 7.52
N THR A 106 8.71 9.25 8.76
CA THR A 106 9.19 7.90 9.06
C THR A 106 8.17 6.84 8.63
N ALA A 107 6.86 7.09 8.83
CA ALA A 107 5.81 6.18 8.40
C ALA A 107 5.74 6.06 6.87
N ILE A 108 5.86 7.17 6.13
CA ILE A 108 5.90 7.19 4.66
C ILE A 108 7.11 6.40 4.15
N ARG A 109 8.30 6.63 4.71
CA ARG A 109 9.52 5.87 4.35
C ARG A 109 9.34 4.37 4.57
N ASN A 110 8.70 3.98 5.66
CA ASN A 110 8.42 2.57 5.96
C ASN A 110 7.34 2.00 5.04
N ALA A 111 6.30 2.79 4.70
CA ALA A 111 5.27 2.39 3.76
C ALA A 111 5.85 2.13 2.35
N LYS A 112 6.71 3.04 1.86
CA LYS A 112 7.42 2.88 0.58
C LYS A 112 8.30 1.63 0.52
N LYS A 113 8.93 1.23 1.62
CA LYS A 113 9.71 -0.03 1.69
C LYS A 113 8.83 -1.28 1.67
N ASN A 114 7.57 -1.16 2.12
CA ASN A 114 6.62 -2.26 2.23
C ASN A 114 5.58 -2.25 1.10
N ILE A 115 5.88 -1.65 -0.05
CA ILE A 115 4.99 -1.66 -1.21
C ILE A 115 4.82 -3.09 -1.73
N VAL A 116 3.60 -3.37 -2.19
CA VAL A 116 3.18 -4.65 -2.78
C VAL A 116 2.49 -4.38 -4.10
N SER A 117 2.79 -5.14 -5.12
CA SER A 117 2.06 -5.15 -6.39
C SER A 117 0.80 -6.01 -6.29
N ILE A 118 -0.26 -5.59 -6.94
CA ILE A 118 -1.58 -6.21 -6.92
C ILE A 118 -2.02 -6.44 -8.35
N LYS A 119 -2.45 -7.66 -8.65
CA LYS A 119 -3.05 -7.97 -9.94
C LYS A 119 -4.55 -7.78 -9.87
N LEU A 120 -5.06 -6.84 -10.66
CA LEU A 120 -6.48 -6.61 -10.81
C LEU A 120 -7.08 -7.61 -11.81
N GLY A 121 -8.36 -7.90 -11.67
CA GLY A 121 -9.10 -8.80 -12.54
C GLY A 121 -10.60 -8.57 -12.44
N CYS A 122 -11.39 -9.47 -13.00
CA CYS A 122 -12.82 -9.55 -12.77
C CYS A 122 -13.20 -10.97 -12.39
N GLY A 123 -13.27 -11.25 -11.08
CA GLY A 123 -13.67 -12.56 -10.53
C GLY A 123 -15.13 -12.61 -10.07
N SER A 124 -15.95 -11.62 -10.40
CA SER A 124 -17.37 -11.62 -10.06
C SER A 124 -18.14 -12.46 -11.07
N TRP A 125 -18.95 -13.42 -10.57
CA TRP A 125 -19.84 -14.23 -11.39
C TRP A 125 -21.02 -13.43 -11.98
N GLU A 126 -21.34 -12.30 -11.38
CA GLU A 126 -22.42 -11.39 -11.82
C GLU A 126 -21.97 -10.41 -12.91
N CYS A 127 -20.68 -10.36 -13.22
CA CYS A 127 -20.10 -9.37 -14.12
C CYS A 127 -19.53 -10.03 -15.38
N ASN A 128 -20.00 -9.64 -16.54
CA ASN A 128 -19.47 -10.08 -17.84
C ASN A 128 -18.73 -8.92 -18.56
N CYS A 129 -17.93 -8.15 -17.81
CA CYS A 129 -17.36 -6.90 -18.31
C CYS A 129 -16.01 -7.04 -19.03
N GLY A 130 -15.25 -8.13 -18.81
CA GLY A 130 -13.91 -8.34 -19.40
C GLY A 130 -12.83 -7.32 -18.99
N THR A 131 -13.13 -6.38 -18.08
CA THR A 131 -12.21 -5.32 -17.65
C THR A 131 -11.67 -5.57 -16.23
N PRO A 132 -10.38 -5.27 -15.93
CA PRO A 132 -9.81 -5.43 -14.59
C PRO A 132 -10.25 -4.27 -13.67
N HIS A 133 -11.38 -4.42 -12.98
CA HIS A 133 -11.90 -3.40 -12.06
C HIS A 133 -12.00 -3.87 -10.60
N THR A 134 -11.89 -5.16 -10.37
CA THR A 134 -12.03 -5.79 -9.06
C THR A 134 -10.93 -6.83 -8.81
N LEU A 135 -11.16 -7.73 -7.88
CA LEU A 135 -10.24 -8.81 -7.53
C LEU A 135 -10.57 -10.08 -8.33
N PRO A 136 -9.58 -10.90 -8.70
CA PRO A 136 -9.81 -12.15 -9.42
C PRO A 136 -10.46 -13.23 -8.58
N LEU A 137 -10.25 -13.22 -7.26
CA LEU A 137 -10.73 -14.26 -6.34
C LEU A 137 -11.10 -13.68 -4.98
N THR A 138 -11.92 -14.43 -4.22
CA THR A 138 -12.17 -14.15 -2.80
C THR A 138 -10.96 -14.53 -1.96
N ILE A 139 -10.44 -13.59 -1.19
CA ILE A 139 -9.22 -13.75 -0.41
C ILE A 139 -9.44 -13.39 1.04
N ARG A 140 -8.76 -14.14 1.90
CA ARG A 140 -8.77 -13.97 3.34
C ARG A 140 -7.36 -13.79 3.87
N ALA A 141 -7.18 -12.77 4.72
CA ALA A 141 -5.94 -12.57 5.46
C ALA A 141 -6.22 -12.19 6.92
N LYS A 142 -5.28 -12.58 7.78
CA LYS A 142 -5.36 -12.35 9.22
C LYS A 142 -4.06 -11.72 9.72
N VAL A 143 -4.19 -10.75 10.61
CA VAL A 143 -3.08 -10.14 11.35
C VAL A 143 -3.48 -9.99 12.80
N GLY A 144 -2.78 -10.69 13.68
CA GLY A 144 -3.19 -10.80 15.08
C GLY A 144 -4.60 -11.41 15.19
N SER A 145 -5.52 -10.71 15.85
CA SER A 145 -6.93 -11.10 15.96
C SER A 145 -7.83 -10.47 14.88
N SER A 146 -7.30 -9.54 14.07
CA SER A 146 -8.06 -8.88 13.00
C SER A 146 -7.99 -9.71 11.72
N GLU A 147 -9.15 -10.03 11.17
CA GLU A 147 -9.31 -10.79 9.95
C GLU A 147 -10.07 -9.97 8.92
N VAL A 148 -9.58 -9.98 7.68
CA VAL A 148 -10.17 -9.30 6.54
C VAL A 148 -10.42 -10.31 5.42
N ILE A 149 -11.62 -10.26 4.86
CA ILE A 149 -12.05 -11.05 3.71
C ILE A 149 -12.43 -10.07 2.61
N LEU A 150 -11.78 -10.18 1.45
CA LEU A 150 -12.06 -9.39 0.26
C LEU A 150 -12.77 -10.29 -0.76
N LYS A 151 -13.91 -9.82 -1.28
CA LYS A 151 -14.68 -10.54 -2.30
C LYS A 151 -14.82 -9.68 -3.55
N PRO A 152 -14.70 -10.25 -4.75
CA PRO A 152 -14.95 -9.53 -5.99
C PRO A 152 -16.40 -9.02 -6.04
N ALA A 153 -16.60 -7.83 -6.58
CA ALA A 153 -17.91 -7.23 -6.76
C ALA A 153 -18.18 -6.94 -8.25
N PRO A 154 -19.44 -6.90 -8.69
CA PRO A 154 -19.79 -6.49 -10.05
C PRO A 154 -19.49 -5.00 -10.27
N ARG A 155 -19.38 -4.61 -11.53
CA ARG A 155 -19.09 -3.24 -11.93
C ARG A 155 -20.18 -2.28 -11.46
N GLY A 156 -19.76 -1.15 -10.84
CA GLY A 156 -20.68 -0.09 -10.40
C GLY A 156 -21.08 -0.18 -8.91
N VAL A 157 -20.72 -1.24 -8.21
CA VAL A 157 -20.99 -1.37 -6.75
C VAL A 157 -20.12 -0.41 -5.94
N GLY A 158 -18.92 -0.10 -6.43
CA GLY A 158 -17.94 0.69 -5.70
C GLY A 158 -17.28 -0.08 -4.56
N ILE A 159 -16.58 0.64 -3.70
CA ILE A 159 -15.85 0.04 -2.57
C ILE A 159 -16.74 -0.02 -1.34
N VAL A 160 -17.22 -1.20 -1.00
CA VAL A 160 -18.01 -1.47 0.21
C VAL A 160 -17.07 -1.97 1.31
N ALA A 161 -16.55 -1.03 2.12
CA ALA A 161 -15.52 -1.31 3.12
C ALA A 161 -15.59 -0.34 4.30
N ALA A 162 -15.03 -0.74 5.45
CA ALA A 162 -14.76 0.17 6.56
C ALA A 162 -13.74 1.23 6.14
N LYS A 163 -13.79 2.44 6.73
CA LYS A 163 -12.97 3.60 6.37
C LYS A 163 -11.48 3.27 6.16
N THR A 164 -10.88 2.51 7.07
CA THR A 164 -9.47 2.10 6.99
C THR A 164 -9.19 1.22 5.78
N MET A 165 -10.01 0.20 5.54
CA MET A 165 -9.88 -0.70 4.40
C MET A 165 -10.16 0.03 3.09
N LYS A 166 -11.18 0.91 3.07
CA LYS A 166 -11.55 1.72 1.90
C LYS A 166 -10.35 2.53 1.40
N THR A 167 -9.65 3.22 2.31
CA THR A 167 -8.46 4.02 1.96
C THR A 167 -7.34 3.15 1.35
N VAL A 168 -7.08 1.95 1.90
CA VAL A 168 -6.05 1.04 1.36
C VAL A 168 -6.44 0.53 -0.03
N ILE A 169 -7.70 0.15 -0.22
CA ILE A 169 -8.22 -0.41 -1.47
C ILE A 169 -8.30 0.66 -2.57
N GLU A 170 -8.70 1.89 -2.20
CA GLU A 170 -8.75 3.04 -3.10
C GLU A 170 -7.36 3.39 -3.65
N LEU A 171 -6.34 3.47 -2.77
CA LEU A 171 -4.95 3.71 -3.16
C LEU A 171 -4.32 2.54 -3.92
N ALA A 172 -4.86 1.33 -3.78
CA ALA A 172 -4.49 0.17 -4.58
C ALA A 172 -5.07 0.19 -6.00
N GLY A 173 -6.03 1.08 -6.30
CA GLY A 173 -6.65 1.20 -7.62
C GLY A 173 -7.82 0.24 -7.88
N VAL A 174 -8.28 -0.50 -6.87
CA VAL A 174 -9.48 -1.36 -6.99
C VAL A 174 -10.72 -0.47 -6.98
N LYS A 175 -11.64 -0.68 -7.93
CA LYS A 175 -12.86 0.13 -8.08
C LYS A 175 -14.07 -0.50 -7.39
N ASP A 176 -14.23 -1.81 -7.50
CA ASP A 176 -15.41 -2.52 -7.01
C ASP A 176 -14.97 -3.70 -6.13
N VAL A 177 -15.39 -3.72 -4.85
CA VAL A 177 -15.07 -4.79 -3.91
C VAL A 177 -16.04 -4.82 -2.75
N TRP A 178 -16.40 -6.04 -2.31
CA TRP A 178 -17.07 -6.27 -1.03
C TRP A 178 -16.06 -6.72 0.02
N THR A 179 -16.17 -6.18 1.21
CA THR A 179 -15.26 -6.54 2.30
C THR A 179 -16.00 -7.00 3.55
N TYR A 180 -15.41 -7.96 4.23
CA TYR A 180 -15.82 -8.39 5.56
C TYR A 180 -14.64 -8.29 6.51
N SER A 181 -14.90 -7.81 7.72
CA SER A 181 -13.91 -7.77 8.80
C SER A 181 -14.42 -8.53 10.01
N ARG A 182 -13.55 -9.32 10.65
CA ARG A 182 -13.84 -10.08 11.86
C ARG A 182 -12.77 -9.85 12.91
N GLY A 183 -13.13 -10.09 14.18
CA GLY A 183 -12.21 -9.97 15.31
C GLY A 183 -12.05 -8.52 15.79
N ARG A 184 -10.83 -8.15 16.20
CA ARG A 184 -10.54 -6.80 16.74
C ARG A 184 -10.36 -5.76 15.63
N THR A 185 -11.46 -5.30 15.06
CA THR A 185 -11.47 -4.32 13.95
C THR A 185 -11.19 -2.89 14.39
N ARG A 186 -11.19 -2.62 15.71
CA ARG A 186 -10.86 -1.30 16.27
C ARG A 186 -9.40 -0.90 16.05
N ASP A 187 -8.48 -1.86 15.94
CA ASP A 187 -7.08 -1.60 15.66
C ASP A 187 -6.87 -1.35 14.16
N LYS A 188 -6.84 -0.07 13.78
CA LYS A 188 -6.73 0.38 12.39
C LYS A 188 -5.45 -0.10 11.72
N TYR A 189 -4.34 -0.18 12.47
CA TYR A 189 -3.07 -0.67 11.93
C TYR A 189 -3.18 -2.14 11.50
N ASN A 190 -3.67 -3.02 12.39
CA ASN A 190 -3.80 -4.44 12.07
C ASN A 190 -4.76 -4.68 10.90
N VAL A 191 -5.86 -3.91 10.83
CA VAL A 191 -6.80 -3.97 9.72
C VAL A 191 -6.15 -3.54 8.40
N ALA A 192 -5.39 -2.43 8.39
CA ALA A 192 -4.69 -1.96 7.20
C ALA A 192 -3.65 -2.98 6.71
N VAL A 193 -2.84 -3.53 7.61
CA VAL A 193 -1.83 -4.56 7.26
C VAL A 193 -2.51 -5.87 6.84
N ALA A 194 -3.64 -6.25 7.44
CA ALA A 194 -4.41 -7.42 7.00
C ALA A 194 -4.95 -7.23 5.58
N THR A 195 -5.46 -6.02 5.25
CA THR A 195 -5.92 -5.69 3.91
C THR A 195 -4.76 -5.75 2.91
N GLN A 196 -3.61 -5.16 3.22
CA GLN A 196 -2.41 -5.24 2.38
C GLN A 196 -1.96 -6.69 2.18
N LYS A 197 -1.94 -7.53 3.24
CA LYS A 197 -1.60 -8.96 3.12
C LYS A 197 -2.61 -9.72 2.27
N ALA A 198 -3.90 -9.38 2.34
CA ALA A 198 -4.91 -9.98 1.47
C ALA A 198 -4.62 -9.65 0.01
N LEU A 199 -4.34 -8.39 -0.29
CA LEU A 199 -3.99 -7.94 -1.63
C LEU A 199 -2.69 -8.58 -2.14
N LYS A 200 -1.67 -8.72 -1.28
CA LYS A 200 -0.42 -9.42 -1.62
C LYS A 200 -0.64 -10.87 -2.02
N LYS A 201 -1.50 -11.60 -1.32
CA LYS A 201 -1.84 -12.99 -1.67
C LYS A 201 -2.39 -13.13 -3.08
N ILE A 202 -3.06 -12.10 -3.62
CA ILE A 202 -3.56 -12.10 -5.00
C ILE A 202 -2.39 -12.17 -5.99
N SER A 203 -1.32 -11.42 -5.76
CA SER A 203 -0.16 -11.40 -6.64
C SER A 203 0.63 -12.72 -6.61
N GLU A 204 0.57 -13.45 -5.48
CA GLU A 204 1.26 -14.74 -5.29
C GLU A 204 0.53 -15.90 -5.96
N ILE A 205 -0.76 -15.76 -6.32
CA ILE A 205 -1.51 -16.80 -7.00
C ILE A 205 -1.03 -16.94 -8.44
N ARG A 206 -0.57 -18.13 -8.82
CA ARG A 206 -0.08 -18.42 -10.18
C ARG A 206 -1.18 -18.17 -11.21
N ASN A 207 -0.80 -17.59 -12.33
CA ASN A 207 -1.62 -17.03 -13.41
C ASN A 207 -2.55 -18.02 -14.15
N SER A 208 -2.72 -19.26 -13.75
CA SER A 208 -3.55 -20.24 -14.48
C SER A 208 -5.01 -19.81 -14.65
N TYR A 209 -5.51 -18.90 -13.80
CA TYR A 209 -6.88 -18.38 -13.89
C TYR A 209 -6.98 -16.98 -14.50
N VAL A 210 -5.90 -16.19 -14.50
CA VAL A 210 -5.91 -14.80 -15.00
C VAL A 210 -5.73 -14.76 -16.52
N VAL A 211 -5.06 -15.74 -17.12
CA VAL A 211 -4.80 -15.81 -18.56
C VAL A 211 -6.08 -16.08 -19.38
N LYS A 212 -7.13 -16.66 -18.80
CA LYS A 212 -8.40 -16.92 -19.50
C LYS A 212 -9.29 -15.67 -19.71
N VAL A 213 -8.96 -14.54 -19.12
CA VAL A 213 -9.76 -13.28 -19.23
C VAL A 213 -9.12 -12.29 -20.21
N LEU A 214 -7.90 -12.58 -20.70
CA LEU A 214 -7.17 -11.72 -21.64
C LEU A 214 -7.06 -12.31 -23.07
N GLN A 215 -7.79 -13.38 -23.36
CA GLN A 215 -8.10 -13.89 -24.69
C GLN A 215 -9.60 -13.71 -24.93
#